data_088f89f7ed0c47fef1158042a02e98fc
#
_entry.id   088f89f7ed0c47fef1158042a02e98fc
#
_cell.length_a   1.000
_cell.length_b   1.000
_cell.length_c   1.000
_cell.angle_alpha   90.00
_cell.angle_beta   90.00
_cell.angle_gamma   90.00
#
_symmetry.space_group_name_H-M   'P 1'
#
loop_
_entity.id
_entity.type
_entity.pdbx_description
1 polymer ?
#
loop_
_entity_poly.entity_id
_entity_poly.type
_entity_poly.pdbx_seq_one_letter_code
_entity_poly.pdbx_strand_id
1 'polypeptide(L)'
;LDVPLKEASRFGIMNTDANNRIVEFEEKPENPKSTKASMGIYIFDWKRLRNMLVSAEKNLVDMSDFGKNVIPTYLETGESVFAYEFEGYWKDVGTIESLWEANMEYISPENALDSRNRQWKIYSRNVIAPPNFFGENAHVEDSLVVDGCLVDGTVKHSVLSTSAQIREGAVVEDSVIMSGAVIGKGAKIKRAIIGEGAHVSEGV
;
A
#
# COMPACT_ATOMS: atom_id res chain seq x y z
N LEU A 1 -2.17 14.39 -6.78
CA LEU A 1 -1.13 14.60 -5.77
C LEU A 1 0.16 15.06 -6.42
N ASP A 2 0.88 16.01 -5.80
CA ASP A 2 2.24 16.38 -6.24
C ASP A 2 3.27 15.42 -5.66
N VAL A 3 4.19 14.96 -6.52
CA VAL A 3 5.30 14.09 -6.14
C VAL A 3 6.64 14.72 -6.53
N PRO A 4 7.77 14.37 -5.88
CA PRO A 4 9.06 14.80 -6.32
C PRO A 4 9.34 14.40 -7.78
N LEU A 5 9.92 15.29 -8.58
CA LEU A 5 10.14 15.05 -10.01
C LEU A 5 10.92 13.76 -10.29
N LYS A 6 11.87 13.41 -9.41
CA LYS A 6 12.68 12.17 -9.50
C LYS A 6 11.84 10.87 -9.35
N GLU A 7 10.65 10.97 -8.76
CA GLU A 7 9.74 9.83 -8.53
C GLU A 7 8.60 9.82 -9.56
N ALA A 8 8.40 10.93 -10.26
CA ALA A 8 7.28 11.11 -11.17
C ALA A 8 7.22 10.06 -12.29
N SER A 9 8.38 9.54 -12.74
CA SER A 9 8.45 8.46 -13.74
C SER A 9 7.81 7.13 -13.31
N ARG A 10 7.45 7.00 -12.03
CA ARG A 10 6.77 5.80 -11.51
C ARG A 10 5.25 5.83 -11.67
N PHE A 11 4.69 7.00 -11.98
CA PHE A 11 3.26 7.27 -11.97
C PHE A 11 2.75 7.74 -13.33
N GLY A 12 1.44 7.70 -13.51
CA GLY A 12 0.78 8.47 -14.56
C GLY A 12 0.88 9.96 -14.23
N ILE A 13 1.46 10.73 -15.14
CA ILE A 13 1.71 12.16 -14.96
C ILE A 13 0.76 12.97 -15.82
N MET A 14 0.20 14.02 -15.26
CA MET A 14 -0.77 14.87 -15.94
C MET A 14 -0.37 16.34 -15.96
N ASN A 15 -0.69 17.01 -17.07
CA ASN A 15 -0.69 18.45 -17.18
C ASN A 15 -2.14 18.94 -17.18
N THR A 16 -2.42 20.01 -16.43
CA THR A 16 -3.75 20.60 -16.31
C THR A 16 -3.75 22.05 -16.71
N ASP A 17 -4.88 22.52 -17.20
CA ASP A 17 -5.14 23.95 -17.35
C ASP A 17 -5.51 24.62 -15.99
N ALA A 18 -5.82 25.91 -16.02
CA ALA A 18 -6.18 26.70 -14.84
C ALA A 18 -7.48 26.23 -14.14
N ASN A 19 -8.29 25.41 -14.79
CA ASN A 19 -9.54 24.86 -14.29
C ASN A 19 -9.39 23.39 -13.86
N ASN A 20 -8.15 22.90 -13.71
CA ASN A 20 -7.85 21.51 -13.42
C ASN A 20 -8.33 20.52 -14.50
N ARG A 21 -8.64 20.97 -15.72
CA ARG A 21 -8.88 20.09 -16.84
C ARG A 21 -7.58 19.47 -17.30
N ILE A 22 -7.53 18.16 -17.42
CA ILE A 22 -6.34 17.44 -17.92
C ILE A 22 -6.23 17.69 -19.41
N VAL A 23 -5.08 18.23 -19.82
CA VAL A 23 -4.75 18.53 -21.23
C VAL A 23 -3.76 17.53 -21.80
N GLU A 24 -3.00 16.86 -20.94
CA GLU A 24 -2.03 15.83 -21.30
C GLU A 24 -1.93 14.80 -20.17
N PHE A 25 -1.83 13.52 -20.52
CA PHE A 25 -1.61 12.43 -19.57
C PHE A 25 -0.61 11.46 -20.17
N GLU A 26 0.44 11.14 -19.42
CA GLU A 26 1.49 10.20 -19.81
C GLU A 26 1.68 9.16 -18.71
N GLU A 27 1.50 7.87 -19.03
CA GLU A 27 1.71 6.79 -18.09
C GLU A 27 3.18 6.44 -17.98
N LYS A 28 3.76 6.66 -16.79
CA LYS A 28 5.16 6.36 -16.44
C LYS A 28 6.17 6.91 -17.45
N PRO A 29 6.15 8.23 -17.71
CA PRO A 29 7.05 8.84 -18.69
C PRO A 29 8.51 8.75 -18.24
N GLU A 30 9.43 8.51 -19.16
CA GLU A 30 10.88 8.55 -18.88
C GLU A 30 11.35 9.96 -18.45
N ASN A 31 10.76 10.97 -19.06
CA ASN A 31 11.07 12.38 -18.80
C ASN A 31 9.79 13.14 -18.41
N PRO A 32 9.36 13.04 -17.13
CA PRO A 32 8.12 13.67 -16.69
C PRO A 32 8.17 15.20 -16.81
N LYS A 33 7.13 15.79 -17.39
CA LYS A 33 6.99 17.24 -17.60
C LYS A 33 6.29 17.94 -16.44
N SER A 34 5.72 17.21 -15.50
CA SER A 34 4.95 17.71 -14.37
C SER A 34 5.21 16.85 -13.14
N THR A 35 4.87 17.40 -11.97
CA THR A 35 4.89 16.69 -10.68
C THR A 35 3.50 16.15 -10.29
N LYS A 36 2.46 16.48 -11.07
CA LYS A 36 1.08 16.04 -10.80
C LYS A 36 0.91 14.57 -11.15
N ALA A 37 0.96 13.71 -10.13
CA ALA A 37 0.83 12.27 -10.27
C ALA A 37 -0.61 11.79 -10.07
N SER A 38 -1.01 10.82 -10.89
CA SER A 38 -2.24 10.06 -10.71
C SER A 38 -2.09 9.10 -9.53
N MET A 39 -3.08 9.06 -8.66
CA MET A 39 -3.17 8.12 -7.55
C MET A 39 -3.77 6.77 -7.95
N GLY A 40 -4.12 6.57 -9.23
CA GLY A 40 -4.82 5.39 -9.69
C GLY A 40 -6.28 5.32 -9.25
N ILE A 41 -6.85 6.43 -8.80
CA ILE A 41 -8.23 6.53 -8.31
C ILE A 41 -9.02 7.41 -9.26
N TYR A 42 -10.07 6.85 -9.86
CA TYR A 42 -10.83 7.50 -10.90
C TYR A 42 -12.34 7.43 -10.65
N ILE A 43 -13.05 8.49 -11.02
CA ILE A 43 -14.51 8.55 -11.02
C ILE A 43 -14.97 8.81 -12.45
N PHE A 44 -15.79 7.92 -12.99
CA PHE A 44 -16.32 8.01 -14.34
C PHE A 44 -17.84 8.11 -14.36
N ASP A 45 -18.38 8.80 -15.36
CA ASP A 45 -19.75 8.54 -15.79
C ASP A 45 -19.85 7.11 -16.32
N TRP A 46 -20.61 6.27 -15.61
CA TRP A 46 -20.72 4.85 -15.93
C TRP A 46 -21.23 4.58 -17.34
N LYS A 47 -22.19 5.36 -17.82
CA LYS A 47 -22.76 5.16 -19.15
C LYS A 47 -21.73 5.42 -20.24
N ARG A 48 -20.91 6.45 -20.08
CA ARG A 48 -19.84 6.80 -21.02
C ARG A 48 -18.73 5.76 -20.99
N LEU A 49 -18.23 5.41 -19.82
CA LEU A 49 -17.19 4.39 -19.67
C LEU A 49 -17.63 3.04 -20.25
N ARG A 50 -18.84 2.57 -19.88
CA ARG A 50 -19.39 1.33 -20.41
C ARG A 50 -19.49 1.33 -21.95
N ASN A 51 -20.00 2.42 -22.54
CA ASN A 51 -20.14 2.51 -23.99
C ASN A 51 -18.78 2.47 -24.69
N MET A 52 -17.77 3.16 -24.13
CA MET A 52 -16.42 3.12 -24.65
C MET A 52 -15.83 1.70 -24.58
N LEU A 53 -15.88 1.04 -23.42
CA LEU A 53 -15.33 -0.31 -23.24
C LEU A 53 -16.01 -1.34 -24.15
N VAL A 54 -17.35 -1.31 -24.27
CA VAL A 54 -18.10 -2.21 -25.16
C VAL A 54 -17.80 -1.94 -26.64
N SER A 55 -17.61 -0.67 -27.02
CA SER A 55 -17.21 -0.32 -28.39
C SER A 55 -15.78 -0.79 -28.69
N ALA A 56 -14.86 -0.60 -27.76
CA ALA A 56 -13.49 -1.03 -27.88
C ALA A 56 -13.39 -2.57 -28.02
N GLU A 57 -14.11 -3.32 -27.19
CA GLU A 57 -14.19 -4.78 -27.29
C GLU A 57 -14.63 -5.25 -28.68
N LYS A 58 -15.70 -4.65 -29.23
CA LYS A 58 -16.20 -4.97 -30.57
C LYS A 58 -15.21 -4.68 -31.69
N ASN A 59 -14.38 -3.65 -31.51
CA ASN A 59 -13.39 -3.21 -32.50
C ASN A 59 -11.98 -3.77 -32.24
N LEU A 60 -11.82 -4.66 -31.23
CA LEU A 60 -10.56 -5.26 -30.82
C LEU A 60 -9.50 -4.21 -30.43
N VAL A 61 -9.95 -3.10 -29.82
CA VAL A 61 -9.08 -2.06 -29.26
C VAL A 61 -8.75 -2.41 -27.82
N ASP A 62 -7.48 -2.39 -27.46
CA ASP A 62 -7.02 -2.66 -26.10
C ASP A 62 -7.42 -1.54 -25.14
N MET A 63 -8.16 -1.89 -24.08
CA MET A 63 -8.58 -1.02 -22.96
C MET A 63 -8.28 -1.67 -21.62
N SER A 64 -7.23 -2.48 -21.54
CA SER A 64 -6.86 -3.23 -20.35
C SER A 64 -6.24 -2.38 -19.24
N ASP A 65 -5.77 -1.17 -19.57
CA ASP A 65 -5.09 -0.28 -18.63
C ASP A 65 -5.72 1.12 -18.68
N PHE A 66 -6.10 1.64 -17.49
CA PHE A 66 -6.72 2.97 -17.42
C PHE A 66 -5.75 4.09 -17.80
N GLY A 67 -4.50 4.00 -17.37
CA GLY A 67 -3.48 5.03 -17.64
C GLY A 67 -3.00 5.03 -19.08
N LYS A 68 -2.77 3.84 -19.66
CA LYS A 68 -2.23 3.70 -21.01
C LYS A 68 -3.28 3.80 -22.10
N ASN A 69 -4.51 3.37 -21.81
CA ASN A 69 -5.53 3.19 -22.84
C ASN A 69 -6.76 4.08 -22.60
N VAL A 70 -7.41 3.95 -21.43
CA VAL A 70 -8.73 4.57 -21.21
C VAL A 70 -8.62 6.09 -21.11
N ILE A 71 -7.76 6.63 -20.27
CA ILE A 71 -7.62 8.10 -20.08
C ILE A 71 -7.13 8.78 -21.36
N PRO A 72 -6.08 8.30 -22.04
CA PRO A 72 -5.69 8.86 -23.34
C PRO A 72 -6.82 8.87 -24.36
N THR A 73 -7.60 7.77 -24.47
CA THR A 73 -8.74 7.71 -25.39
C THR A 73 -9.81 8.75 -25.02
N TYR A 74 -10.09 8.99 -23.74
CA TYR A 74 -11.00 10.06 -23.34
C TYR A 74 -10.51 11.43 -23.80
N LEU A 75 -9.21 11.71 -23.67
CA LEU A 75 -8.60 12.96 -24.12
C LEU A 75 -8.65 13.11 -25.65
N GLU A 76 -8.30 12.07 -26.38
CA GLU A 76 -8.33 12.03 -27.85
C GLU A 76 -9.74 12.21 -28.44
N THR A 77 -10.75 11.65 -27.77
CA THR A 77 -12.15 11.80 -28.18
C THR A 77 -12.79 13.12 -27.72
N GLY A 78 -12.01 13.99 -27.07
CA GLY A 78 -12.46 15.33 -26.63
C GLY A 78 -13.33 15.34 -25.39
N GLU A 79 -13.42 14.22 -24.68
CA GLU A 79 -14.14 14.15 -23.41
C GLU A 79 -13.45 15.03 -22.34
N SER A 80 -14.24 15.53 -21.41
CA SER A 80 -13.74 16.37 -20.35
C SER A 80 -13.26 15.50 -19.19
N VAL A 81 -11.95 15.54 -18.94
CA VAL A 81 -11.29 14.86 -17.82
C VAL A 81 -10.69 15.92 -16.90
N PHE A 82 -10.94 15.80 -15.60
CA PHE A 82 -10.48 16.78 -14.61
C PHE A 82 -9.66 16.09 -13.54
N ALA A 83 -8.64 16.79 -13.03
CA ALA A 83 -7.86 16.38 -11.88
C ALA A 83 -8.51 16.93 -10.60
N TYR A 84 -8.73 16.06 -9.62
CA TYR A 84 -9.03 16.46 -8.26
C TYR A 84 -7.72 16.51 -7.46
N GLU A 85 -7.39 17.66 -6.93
CA GLU A 85 -6.20 17.81 -6.09
C GLU A 85 -6.48 17.23 -4.71
N PHE A 86 -5.81 16.12 -4.39
CA PHE A 86 -5.95 15.46 -3.12
C PHE A 86 -4.90 15.97 -2.14
N GLU A 87 -5.35 16.41 -0.97
CA GLU A 87 -4.53 16.77 0.18
C GLU A 87 -4.72 15.69 1.26
N GLY A 88 -3.68 14.97 1.59
CA GLY A 88 -3.73 13.92 2.60
C GLY A 88 -2.66 12.85 2.41
N TYR A 89 -2.69 11.87 3.26
CA TYR A 89 -1.77 10.73 3.16
C TYR A 89 -2.17 9.83 1.98
N TRP A 90 -1.21 9.57 1.13
CA TRP A 90 -1.29 8.55 0.09
C TRP A 90 0.10 7.95 -0.11
N LYS A 91 0.18 6.62 -0.22
CA LYS A 91 1.42 5.91 -0.50
C LYS A 91 1.19 4.78 -1.50
N ASP A 92 1.99 4.77 -2.55
CA ASP A 92 2.09 3.63 -3.46
C ASP A 92 2.96 2.54 -2.83
N VAL A 93 2.42 1.33 -2.75
CA VAL A 93 3.11 0.15 -2.20
C VAL A 93 3.54 -0.83 -3.29
N GLY A 94 3.85 -0.33 -4.47
CA GLY A 94 4.23 -1.12 -5.63
C GLY A 94 5.62 -1.78 -5.56
N THR A 95 6.41 -1.53 -4.52
CA THR A 95 7.72 -2.16 -4.29
C THR A 95 7.80 -2.78 -2.89
N ILE A 96 8.72 -3.74 -2.70
CA ILE A 96 8.95 -4.35 -1.38
C ILE A 96 9.37 -3.28 -0.35
N GLU A 97 10.21 -2.34 -0.77
CA GLU A 97 10.66 -1.26 0.10
C GLU A 97 9.50 -0.35 0.53
N SER A 98 8.66 0.10 -0.42
CA SER A 98 7.50 0.93 -0.10
C SER A 98 6.45 0.21 0.76
N LEU A 99 6.30 -1.12 0.61
CA LEU A 99 5.46 -1.93 1.49
C LEU A 99 6.02 -1.97 2.92
N TRP A 100 7.33 -2.15 3.07
CA TRP A 100 7.99 -2.11 4.37
C TRP A 100 7.82 -0.73 5.02
N GLU A 101 8.13 0.34 4.31
CA GLU A 101 7.98 1.71 4.80
C GLU A 101 6.55 2.02 5.24
N ALA A 102 5.54 1.66 4.43
CA ALA A 102 4.14 1.89 4.77
C ALA A 102 3.74 1.19 6.07
N ASN A 103 4.26 -0.02 6.33
CA ASN A 103 4.04 -0.72 7.59
C ASN A 103 4.74 -0.03 8.77
N MET A 104 5.97 0.45 8.58
CA MET A 104 6.70 1.18 9.64
C MET A 104 6.02 2.50 9.98
N GLU A 105 5.54 3.24 8.97
CA GLU A 105 4.76 4.46 9.17
C GLU A 105 3.48 4.22 10.01
N TYR A 106 2.90 3.01 9.94
CA TYR A 106 1.71 2.63 10.73
C TYR A 106 1.99 2.52 12.23
N ILE A 107 3.24 2.31 12.62
CA ILE A 107 3.64 2.21 14.04
C ILE A 107 3.55 3.59 14.70
N SER A 108 3.87 4.66 13.96
CA SER A 108 3.85 6.02 14.51
C SER A 108 2.44 6.43 14.97
N PRO A 109 2.29 6.91 16.21
CA PRO A 109 1.02 7.45 16.72
C PRO A 109 0.52 8.67 15.92
N GLU A 110 1.44 9.38 15.26
CA GLU A 110 1.17 10.58 14.45
C GLU A 110 0.78 10.23 13.01
N ASN A 111 0.64 8.94 12.70
CA ASN A 111 0.29 8.49 11.36
C ASN A 111 -1.04 9.08 10.92
N ALA A 112 -1.04 9.68 9.73
CA ALA A 112 -2.24 10.25 9.11
C ALA A 112 -3.34 9.20 8.82
N LEU A 113 -3.00 7.91 8.77
CA LEU A 113 -3.94 6.79 8.70
C LEU A 113 -4.40 6.37 10.11
N ASP A 114 -5.36 7.10 10.65
CA ASP A 114 -5.97 6.72 11.93
C ASP A 114 -6.84 5.47 11.79
N SER A 115 -6.20 4.30 11.90
CA SER A 115 -6.90 3.00 11.90
C SER A 115 -7.86 2.81 13.08
N ARG A 116 -7.78 3.68 14.10
CA ARG A 116 -8.64 3.68 15.29
C ARG A 116 -9.84 4.62 15.16
N ASN A 117 -9.97 5.31 14.02
CA ASN A 117 -11.08 6.23 13.76
C ASN A 117 -12.42 5.48 13.73
N ARG A 118 -13.24 5.69 14.76
CA ARG A 118 -14.55 5.05 14.89
C ARG A 118 -15.62 5.68 14.00
N GLN A 119 -15.40 6.91 13.55
CA GLN A 119 -16.36 7.61 12.68
C GLN A 119 -16.21 7.17 11.22
N TRP A 120 -14.99 6.84 10.80
CA TRP A 120 -14.71 6.33 9.47
C TRP A 120 -13.92 5.02 9.58
N LYS A 121 -14.65 3.94 9.77
CA LYS A 121 -14.05 2.61 9.95
C LYS A 121 -13.55 2.07 8.63
N ILE A 122 -12.34 1.49 8.66
CA ILE A 122 -11.81 0.68 7.57
C ILE A 122 -12.35 -0.75 7.76
N TYR A 123 -13.08 -1.23 6.76
CA TYR A 123 -13.60 -2.59 6.77
C TYR A 123 -12.69 -3.50 5.94
N SER A 124 -12.29 -4.62 6.52
CA SER A 124 -11.52 -5.65 5.86
C SER A 124 -12.05 -7.03 6.26
N ARG A 125 -11.50 -8.08 5.65
CA ARG A 125 -11.79 -9.44 6.07
C ARG A 125 -11.13 -9.68 7.44
N ASN A 126 -11.92 -9.70 8.50
CA ASN A 126 -11.42 -10.03 9.83
C ASN A 126 -11.25 -11.55 9.95
N VAL A 127 -10.04 -11.99 10.24
CA VAL A 127 -9.78 -13.35 10.71
C VAL A 127 -10.01 -13.35 12.22
N ILE A 128 -10.91 -14.20 12.68
CA ILE A 128 -11.12 -14.37 14.13
C ILE A 128 -9.92 -15.14 14.67
N ALA A 129 -9.18 -14.50 15.57
CA ALA A 129 -8.03 -15.09 16.22
C ALA A 129 -8.17 -14.98 17.75
N PRO A 130 -7.52 -15.85 18.54
CA PRO A 130 -7.55 -15.74 20.01
C PRO A 130 -6.81 -14.48 20.46
N PRO A 131 -6.94 -14.10 21.74
CA PRO A 131 -6.10 -13.04 22.32
C PRO A 131 -4.62 -13.33 22.16
N ASN A 132 -3.81 -12.26 22.15
CA ASN A 132 -2.36 -12.38 22.15
C ASN A 132 -1.85 -13.04 23.43
N PHE A 133 -0.80 -13.82 23.32
CA PHE A 133 -0.09 -14.38 24.46
C PHE A 133 1.35 -13.86 24.48
N PHE A 134 1.76 -13.32 25.60
CA PHE A 134 3.11 -12.86 25.86
C PHE A 134 3.73 -13.76 26.94
N GLY A 135 4.80 -14.49 26.58
CA GLY A 135 5.54 -15.36 27.48
C GLY A 135 6.39 -14.58 28.50
N GLU A 136 7.05 -15.30 29.41
CA GLU A 136 7.88 -14.69 30.46
C GLU A 136 9.07 -13.90 29.89
N ASN A 137 9.57 -14.28 28.71
CA ASN A 137 10.71 -13.63 28.04
C ASN A 137 10.27 -12.58 27.01
N ALA A 138 8.98 -12.30 26.93
CA ALA A 138 8.48 -11.35 25.95
C ALA A 138 8.87 -9.91 26.32
N HIS A 139 9.48 -9.22 25.36
CA HIS A 139 9.77 -7.79 25.45
C HIS A 139 9.30 -7.12 24.16
N VAL A 140 8.25 -6.31 24.25
CA VAL A 140 7.64 -5.63 23.11
C VAL A 140 7.71 -4.13 23.31
N GLU A 141 8.33 -3.44 22.36
CA GLU A 141 8.56 -1.99 22.41
C GLU A 141 8.20 -1.39 21.05
N ASP A 142 7.47 -0.26 21.06
CA ASP A 142 7.14 0.56 19.88
C ASP A 142 6.69 -0.28 18.67
N SER A 143 5.71 -1.16 18.87
CA SER A 143 5.32 -2.17 17.86
C SER A 143 3.82 -2.35 17.78
N LEU A 144 3.34 -2.74 16.59
CA LEU A 144 1.96 -3.15 16.38
C LEU A 144 1.87 -4.67 16.45
N VAL A 145 0.98 -5.19 17.30
CA VAL A 145 0.73 -6.62 17.47
C VAL A 145 -0.74 -6.90 17.26
N VAL A 146 -1.07 -7.59 16.17
CA VAL A 146 -2.44 -7.97 15.82
C VAL A 146 -2.83 -9.26 16.55
N ASP A 147 -4.12 -9.56 16.63
CA ASP A 147 -4.68 -10.68 17.39
C ASP A 147 -4.06 -12.06 17.06
N GLY A 148 -3.99 -12.92 18.04
CA GLY A 148 -3.53 -14.32 17.92
C GLY A 148 -2.04 -14.52 17.97
N CYS A 149 -1.24 -13.47 18.16
CA CYS A 149 0.21 -13.59 18.23
C CYS A 149 0.68 -14.30 19.49
N LEU A 150 1.74 -15.11 19.36
CA LEU A 150 2.47 -15.72 20.46
C LEU A 150 3.87 -15.11 20.50
N VAL A 151 4.21 -14.40 21.56
CA VAL A 151 5.49 -13.69 21.68
C VAL A 151 6.20 -14.15 22.93
N ASP A 152 7.37 -14.78 22.78
CA ASP A 152 8.29 -15.18 23.86
C ASP A 152 9.73 -14.74 23.57
N GLY A 153 9.88 -13.64 22.85
CA GLY A 153 11.14 -13.02 22.48
C GLY A 153 11.05 -11.49 22.46
N THR A 154 12.02 -10.84 21.86
CA THR A 154 12.11 -9.38 21.76
C THR A 154 11.54 -8.90 20.43
N VAL A 155 10.64 -7.91 20.47
CA VAL A 155 10.05 -7.26 19.29
C VAL A 155 10.19 -5.75 19.48
N LYS A 156 10.87 -5.07 18.56
CA LYS A 156 11.10 -3.63 18.59
C LYS A 156 10.78 -3.01 17.25
N HIS A 157 10.04 -1.89 17.28
CA HIS A 157 9.68 -1.10 16.12
C HIS A 157 9.28 -1.98 14.94
N SER A 158 8.30 -2.89 15.16
CA SER A 158 7.93 -3.94 14.22
C SER A 158 6.43 -4.15 14.15
N VAL A 159 5.96 -4.73 13.06
CA VAL A 159 4.56 -5.09 12.85
C VAL A 159 4.41 -6.60 12.86
N LEU A 160 3.62 -7.13 13.79
CA LEU A 160 3.24 -8.53 13.82
C LEU A 160 1.78 -8.67 13.36
N SER A 161 1.56 -9.32 12.24
CA SER A 161 0.23 -9.63 11.72
C SER A 161 -0.39 -10.82 12.46
N THR A 162 -1.68 -11.09 12.19
CA THR A 162 -2.49 -12.11 12.87
C THR A 162 -1.77 -13.46 12.99
N SER A 163 -1.74 -14.00 14.21
CA SER A 163 -1.16 -15.33 14.54
C SER A 163 0.33 -15.48 14.26
N ALA A 164 1.08 -14.40 14.14
CA ALA A 164 2.53 -14.46 14.07
C ALA A 164 3.13 -15.02 15.39
N GLN A 165 4.23 -15.75 15.28
CA GLN A 165 4.85 -16.43 16.43
C GLN A 165 6.32 -16.04 16.53
N ILE A 166 6.70 -15.47 17.65
CA ILE A 166 8.08 -15.13 17.99
C ILE A 166 8.51 -16.05 19.13
N ARG A 167 9.42 -16.99 18.83
CA ARG A 167 9.85 -18.00 19.80
C ARG A 167 10.86 -17.44 20.77
N GLU A 168 11.09 -18.20 21.86
CA GLU A 168 12.01 -17.86 22.95
C GLU A 168 13.36 -17.34 22.46
N GLY A 169 13.80 -16.20 22.96
CA GLY A 169 15.09 -15.59 22.66
C GLY A 169 15.25 -15.04 21.24
N ALA A 170 14.21 -15.15 20.38
CA ALA A 170 14.23 -14.49 19.09
C ALA A 170 14.20 -12.97 19.23
N VAL A 171 14.84 -12.26 18.28
CA VAL A 171 14.88 -10.78 18.23
C VAL A 171 14.38 -10.32 16.88
N VAL A 172 13.35 -9.47 16.89
CA VAL A 172 12.74 -8.87 15.68
C VAL A 172 12.82 -7.36 15.83
N GLU A 173 13.52 -6.71 14.90
CA GLU A 173 13.71 -5.25 14.88
C GLU A 173 13.36 -4.70 13.50
N ASP A 174 12.71 -3.51 13.44
CA ASP A 174 12.38 -2.78 12.20
C ASP A 174 11.77 -3.69 11.12
N SER A 175 10.89 -4.61 11.48
CA SER A 175 10.47 -5.69 10.59
C SER A 175 8.97 -5.90 10.54
N VAL A 176 8.50 -6.48 9.44
CA VAL A 176 7.11 -6.88 9.23
C VAL A 176 7.01 -8.39 9.22
N ILE A 177 6.29 -8.96 10.17
CA ILE A 177 6.05 -10.39 10.27
C ILE A 177 4.60 -10.66 9.85
N MET A 178 4.40 -11.24 8.68
CA MET A 178 3.07 -11.46 8.11
C MET A 178 2.33 -12.59 8.81
N SER A 179 1.05 -12.73 8.50
CA SER A 179 0.12 -13.64 9.20
C SER A 179 0.63 -15.08 9.24
N GLY A 180 0.58 -15.68 10.43
CA GLY A 180 0.97 -17.07 10.64
C GLY A 180 2.46 -17.38 10.49
N ALA A 181 3.30 -16.38 10.26
CA ALA A 181 4.74 -16.60 10.17
C ALA A 181 5.34 -16.95 11.53
N VAL A 182 6.36 -17.79 11.54
CA VAL A 182 7.02 -18.29 12.73
C VAL A 182 8.50 -17.91 12.71
N ILE A 183 8.95 -17.21 13.73
CA ILE A 183 10.36 -16.88 13.95
C ILE A 183 10.91 -17.86 15.00
N GLY A 184 11.86 -18.70 14.57
CA GLY A 184 12.45 -19.74 15.38
C GLY A 184 13.24 -19.22 16.58
N LYS A 185 13.48 -20.11 17.56
CA LYS A 185 14.18 -19.80 18.79
C LYS A 185 15.56 -19.17 18.53
N GLY A 186 15.86 -18.03 19.16
CA GLY A 186 17.13 -17.34 19.05
C GLY A 186 17.43 -16.70 17.67
N ALA A 187 16.51 -16.74 16.72
CA ALA A 187 16.68 -16.10 15.42
C ALA A 187 16.69 -14.56 15.53
N LYS A 188 17.43 -13.88 14.65
CA LYS A 188 17.56 -12.42 14.65
C LYS A 188 17.10 -11.86 13.32
N ILE A 189 16.01 -11.14 13.34
CA ILE A 189 15.39 -10.52 12.18
C ILE A 189 15.52 -9.02 12.28
N LYS A 190 16.06 -8.38 11.25
CA LYS A 190 16.20 -6.93 11.21
C LYS A 190 15.91 -6.39 9.81
N ARG A 191 15.09 -5.33 9.73
CA ARG A 191 14.72 -4.62 8.49
C ARG A 191 14.29 -5.60 7.39
N ALA A 192 13.34 -6.46 7.70
CA ALA A 192 12.87 -7.51 6.83
C ALA A 192 11.35 -7.60 6.77
N ILE A 193 10.85 -8.19 5.72
CA ILE A 193 9.47 -8.66 5.61
C ILE A 193 9.51 -10.18 5.59
N ILE A 194 8.88 -10.83 6.56
CA ILE A 194 8.71 -12.28 6.60
C ILE A 194 7.31 -12.61 6.07
N GLY A 195 7.24 -13.34 4.98
CA GLY A 195 6.01 -13.63 4.26
C GLY A 195 5.00 -14.47 5.07
N GLU A 196 3.75 -14.48 4.60
CA GLU A 196 2.65 -15.21 5.24
C GLU A 196 2.99 -16.70 5.36
N GLY A 197 2.79 -17.28 6.55
CA GLY A 197 3.06 -18.68 6.85
C GLY A 197 4.52 -19.12 6.75
N ALA A 198 5.46 -18.20 6.54
CA ALA A 198 6.87 -18.53 6.43
C ALA A 198 7.47 -18.96 7.79
N HIS A 199 8.44 -19.85 7.73
CA HIS A 199 9.15 -20.33 8.90
C HIS A 199 10.63 -19.95 8.82
N VAL A 200 11.11 -19.17 9.76
CA VAL A 200 12.53 -18.91 9.97
C VAL A 200 13.07 -19.92 10.97
N SER A 201 14.16 -20.59 10.62
CA SER A 201 14.79 -21.60 11.47
C SER A 201 15.38 -21.01 12.74
N GLU A 202 15.66 -21.87 13.71
CA GLU A 202 16.33 -21.49 14.95
C GLU A 202 17.74 -20.96 14.71
N GLY A 203 18.13 -19.92 15.42
CA GLY A 203 19.50 -19.37 15.43
C GLY A 203 19.96 -18.65 14.17
N VAL A 204 19.04 -18.38 13.21
CA VAL A 204 19.33 -17.62 11.98
C VAL A 204 19.57 -16.14 12.27
#